data_953798e3a093c377f34f5b9ce89b87d0
#
_entry.id   953798e3a093c377f34f5b9ce89b87d0
#
_cell.length_a   1.000
_cell.length_b   1.000
_cell.length_c   1.000
_cell.angle_alpha   90.00
_cell.angle_beta   90.00
_cell.angle_gamma   90.00
#
_symmetry.space_group_name_H-M   'P 1'
#
loop_
_entity.id
_entity.type
_entity.pdbx_description
1 polymer ?
#
loop_
_entity_poly.entity_id
_entity_poly.type
_entity_poly.pdbx_seq_one_letter_code
_entity_poly.pdbx_strand_id
1 'polypeptide(L)'
;MRLSYLLPIALLAVAACHDDGVSVNARPPLGGVRFINAVADGGPVDIRMVDQVEWSASSVSGNSSCCGLAFRQGTVHWATEAKARHIRVFPTDSSIAVTSQILHDTTITIEANKNITLMLVGSQAAGGKVRFVQIDDNPGAVPDNKVAVRLVNASATGQVPAPADGYIVTDTTSTGLPASPAFAAVGALSASTYLQRDPGVFAVRATAAGDVATFWGTTAPAGAAASGLIGAAAGYLGTGSAISGYVFPRSVAGSKAPQTTAFTKPAVVFFVDLIPAPPR
;
A
#
# COMPACT_ATOMS: atom_id res chain seq x y z
N MET A 1 -36.93 8.53 -72.46
CA MET A 1 -37.98 8.34 -71.43
C MET A 1 -37.39 7.48 -70.25
N ARG A 2 -37.50 8.01 -69.03
CA ARG A 2 -37.26 7.31 -67.72
C ARG A 2 -35.82 7.15 -67.22
N LEU A 3 -35.27 8.26 -66.73
CA LEU A 3 -34.07 8.26 -65.87
C LEU A 3 -34.33 9.07 -64.56
N SER A 4 -35.50 8.81 -63.93
CA SER A 4 -35.92 9.67 -62.79
C SER A 4 -36.23 8.95 -61.48
N TYR A 5 -35.82 7.68 -61.30
CA TYR A 5 -36.19 6.90 -60.10
C TYR A 5 -35.01 6.30 -59.31
N LEU A 6 -33.73 6.65 -59.60
CA LEU A 6 -32.59 6.10 -58.90
C LEU A 6 -31.98 7.06 -57.86
N LEU A 7 -32.48 8.30 -57.77
CA LEU A 7 -31.89 9.29 -56.85
C LEU A 7 -32.34 9.21 -55.37
N PRO A 8 -33.49 8.68 -54.97
CA PRO A 8 -33.85 8.65 -53.55
C PRO A 8 -33.27 7.48 -52.75
N ILE A 9 -32.75 6.43 -53.41
CA ILE A 9 -32.21 5.27 -52.69
C ILE A 9 -30.78 5.50 -52.18
N ALA A 10 -30.01 6.37 -52.82
CA ALA A 10 -28.65 6.70 -52.38
C ALA A 10 -28.60 7.61 -51.15
N LEU A 11 -29.66 8.38 -50.87
CA LEU A 11 -29.70 9.24 -49.66
C LEU A 11 -30.09 8.50 -48.37
N LEU A 12 -30.72 7.34 -48.47
CA LEU A 12 -31.06 6.52 -47.28
C LEU A 12 -29.88 5.68 -46.74
N ALA A 13 -28.87 5.43 -47.59
CA ALA A 13 -27.70 4.65 -47.16
C ALA A 13 -26.68 5.48 -46.33
N VAL A 14 -26.74 6.82 -46.40
CA VAL A 14 -25.82 7.68 -45.61
C VAL A 14 -26.33 7.95 -44.19
N ALA A 15 -27.62 7.74 -43.94
CA ALA A 15 -28.21 7.92 -42.61
C ALA A 15 -28.03 6.71 -41.69
N ALA A 16 -27.52 5.57 -42.19
CA ALA A 16 -27.33 4.36 -41.41
C ALA A 16 -25.94 4.28 -40.75
N CYS A 17 -25.05 5.22 -41.01
CA CYS A 17 -23.82 5.43 -40.29
C CYS A 17 -23.90 6.64 -39.35
N HIS A 18 -25.06 6.90 -38.77
CA HIS A 18 -25.11 7.72 -37.60
C HIS A 18 -24.54 6.81 -36.49
N ASP A 19 -23.33 7.08 -36.17
CA ASP A 19 -22.68 6.65 -34.98
C ASP A 19 -23.65 6.94 -33.82
N ASP A 20 -24.51 5.99 -33.49
CA ASP A 20 -25.15 5.95 -32.17
C ASP A 20 -23.97 5.90 -31.24
N GLY A 21 -23.54 7.08 -30.80
CA GLY A 21 -22.35 7.25 -30.02
C GLY A 21 -22.29 6.13 -28.99
N VAL A 22 -21.61 5.05 -29.34
CA VAL A 22 -21.03 4.19 -28.38
C VAL A 22 -20.15 5.15 -27.62
N SER A 23 -20.72 5.75 -26.59
CA SER A 23 -19.97 6.56 -25.66
C SER A 23 -18.80 5.66 -25.32
N VAL A 24 -17.64 6.01 -25.88
CA VAL A 24 -16.38 5.35 -25.53
C VAL A 24 -16.43 5.37 -24.03
N ASN A 25 -16.70 4.21 -23.43
CA ASN A 25 -17.07 4.09 -22.03
C ASN A 25 -16.12 4.96 -21.26
N ALA A 26 -16.60 6.06 -20.71
CA ALA A 26 -15.77 6.93 -19.91
C ALA A 26 -15.14 5.99 -18.88
N ARG A 27 -13.81 5.88 -18.90
CA ARG A 27 -13.13 4.97 -17.98
C ARG A 27 -13.66 5.23 -16.59
N PRO A 28 -14.10 4.21 -15.86
CA PRO A 28 -14.62 4.42 -14.52
C PRO A 28 -13.57 5.13 -13.69
N PRO A 29 -13.95 6.01 -12.76
CA PRO A 29 -13.02 6.65 -11.88
C PRO A 29 -12.25 5.57 -11.10
N LEU A 30 -10.94 5.77 -10.94
CA LEU A 30 -10.06 4.82 -10.28
C LEU A 30 -9.56 5.38 -8.95
N GLY A 31 -9.35 4.49 -7.97
CA GLY A 31 -8.59 4.72 -6.75
C GLY A 31 -7.48 3.68 -6.62
N GLY A 32 -6.48 3.97 -5.81
CA GLY A 32 -5.38 3.04 -5.52
C GLY A 32 -5.59 2.31 -4.20
N VAL A 33 -5.37 1.00 -4.19
CA VAL A 33 -5.40 0.19 -2.96
C VAL A 33 -4.12 -0.64 -2.85
N ARG A 34 -3.56 -0.66 -1.65
CA ARG A 34 -2.42 -1.50 -1.28
C ARG A 34 -2.82 -2.34 -0.07
N PHE A 35 -2.29 -3.57 -0.01
CA PHE A 35 -2.46 -4.45 1.14
C PHE A 35 -1.14 -4.63 1.87
N ILE A 36 -1.20 -4.62 3.20
CA ILE A 36 -0.05 -4.90 4.07
C ILE A 36 -0.49 -5.93 5.12
N ASN A 37 0.31 -6.97 5.33
CA ASN A 37 0.08 -7.94 6.40
C ASN A 37 0.89 -7.55 7.65
N ALA A 38 0.18 -7.12 8.70
CA ALA A 38 0.72 -6.78 10.02
C ALA A 38 0.30 -7.77 11.13
N VAL A 39 -0.17 -8.97 10.77
CA VAL A 39 -0.58 -10.01 11.73
C VAL A 39 0.66 -10.73 12.25
N ALA A 40 1.07 -10.40 13.48
CA ALA A 40 2.34 -10.84 14.06
C ALA A 40 2.39 -12.31 14.52
N ASP A 41 1.26 -13.02 14.53
CA ASP A 41 1.12 -14.42 14.90
C ASP A 41 0.62 -15.32 13.76
N GLY A 42 0.38 -14.73 12.58
CA GLY A 42 -0.22 -15.41 11.45
C GLY A 42 0.78 -15.91 10.40
N GLY A 43 0.39 -16.92 9.66
CA GLY A 43 1.04 -17.31 8.41
C GLY A 43 0.73 -16.33 7.26
N PRO A 44 1.25 -16.61 6.05
CA PRO A 44 0.92 -15.83 4.87
C PRO A 44 -0.57 -15.87 4.55
N VAL A 45 -1.08 -14.82 3.91
CA VAL A 45 -2.49 -14.70 3.54
C VAL A 45 -2.67 -14.37 2.06
N ASP A 46 -3.75 -14.85 1.48
CA ASP A 46 -4.26 -14.45 0.18
C ASP A 46 -5.42 -13.47 0.39
N ILE A 47 -5.33 -12.32 -0.27
CA ILE A 47 -6.35 -11.28 -0.22
C ILE A 47 -6.98 -11.18 -1.60
N ARG A 48 -8.31 -11.28 -1.69
CA ARG A 48 -9.03 -11.32 -2.96
C ARG A 48 -10.18 -10.32 -2.98
N MET A 49 -10.32 -9.60 -4.08
CA MET A 49 -11.52 -8.83 -4.40
C MET A 49 -12.51 -9.78 -5.09
N VAL A 50 -13.47 -10.29 -4.34
CA VAL A 50 -14.37 -11.36 -4.80
C VAL A 50 -15.56 -10.86 -5.62
N ASP A 51 -15.73 -9.55 -5.74
CA ASP A 51 -16.71 -8.90 -6.61
C ASP A 51 -16.18 -8.65 -8.02
N GLN A 52 -14.92 -8.97 -8.31
CA GLN A 52 -14.33 -8.90 -9.64
C GLN A 52 -14.44 -10.27 -10.33
N VAL A 53 -15.06 -10.28 -11.50
CA VAL A 53 -15.24 -11.49 -12.32
C VAL A 53 -13.99 -11.82 -13.12
N GLU A 54 -13.08 -10.85 -13.29
CA GLU A 54 -11.84 -11.04 -14.03
C GLU A 54 -10.87 -11.92 -13.23
N TRP A 55 -10.55 -13.06 -13.80
CA TRP A 55 -9.69 -14.08 -13.20
C TRP A 55 -8.31 -13.56 -12.73
N SER A 56 -7.76 -12.57 -13.41
CA SER A 56 -6.44 -11.99 -13.10
C SER A 56 -6.48 -11.02 -11.93
N ALA A 57 -7.63 -10.46 -11.63
CA ALA A 57 -7.81 -9.44 -10.61
C ALA A 57 -8.35 -10.00 -9.28
N SER A 58 -8.69 -11.27 -9.22
CA SER A 58 -9.28 -11.88 -8.04
C SER A 58 -8.28 -12.11 -6.90
N SER A 59 -6.99 -12.13 -7.20
CA SER A 59 -5.94 -12.29 -6.20
C SER A 59 -5.04 -11.06 -6.21
N VAL A 60 -5.05 -10.32 -5.14
CA VAL A 60 -4.25 -9.11 -4.93
C VAL A 60 -3.06 -9.34 -4.00
N SER A 61 -2.94 -10.53 -3.46
CA SER A 61 -1.76 -10.91 -2.70
C SER A 61 -0.62 -11.15 -3.66
N GLY A 62 0.14 -10.08 -3.86
CA GLY A 62 1.45 -10.08 -4.53
C GLY A 62 1.81 -11.33 -5.31
N ASN A 63 1.91 -11.19 -6.48
CA ASN A 63 2.80 -11.76 -7.48
C ASN A 63 3.27 -13.23 -7.37
N SER A 64 2.77 -14.04 -6.46
CA SER A 64 3.13 -15.43 -6.47
C SER A 64 1.95 -16.33 -6.19
N SER A 65 1.68 -17.17 -7.14
CA SER A 65 0.79 -18.32 -7.03
C SER A 65 1.15 -19.29 -5.89
N CYS A 66 2.24 -19.04 -5.15
CA CYS A 66 2.74 -20.00 -4.18
C CYS A 66 2.82 -19.51 -2.74
N CYS A 67 2.89 -18.21 -2.47
CA CYS A 67 3.50 -17.82 -1.20
C CYS A 67 2.69 -16.82 -0.36
N GLY A 68 1.61 -16.26 -0.87
CA GLY A 68 0.77 -15.29 -0.16
C GLY A 68 1.52 -14.06 0.35
N LEU A 69 0.82 -13.20 1.06
CA LEU A 69 1.38 -12.00 1.69
C LEU A 69 1.81 -12.35 3.12
N ALA A 70 3.12 -12.48 3.36
CA ALA A 70 3.66 -12.81 4.68
C ALA A 70 3.65 -11.59 5.62
N PHE A 71 3.84 -11.83 6.91
CA PHE A 71 4.00 -10.77 7.91
C PHE A 71 5.09 -9.77 7.51
N ARG A 72 4.83 -8.47 7.63
CA ARG A 72 5.67 -7.32 7.20
C ARG A 72 5.84 -7.16 5.70
N GLN A 73 5.07 -7.88 4.89
CA GLN A 73 5.03 -7.67 3.45
C GLN A 73 3.83 -6.82 3.05
N GLY A 74 3.96 -6.15 1.92
CA GLY A 74 2.90 -5.35 1.31
C GLY A 74 2.99 -5.40 -0.22
N THR A 75 1.86 -5.11 -0.87
CA THR A 75 1.78 -4.93 -2.31
C THR A 75 2.18 -3.50 -2.71
N VAL A 76 2.32 -3.24 -3.99
CA VAL A 76 2.23 -1.88 -4.52
C VAL A 76 0.78 -1.42 -4.52
N HIS A 77 0.52 -0.12 -4.76
CA HIS A 77 -0.84 0.34 -5.02
C HIS A 77 -1.33 -0.17 -6.37
N TRP A 78 -2.52 -0.75 -6.38
CA TRP A 78 -3.22 -1.23 -7.55
C TRP A 78 -4.37 -0.30 -7.86
N ALA A 79 -4.44 0.15 -9.10
CA ALA A 79 -5.58 0.92 -9.57
C ALA A 79 -6.80 0.00 -9.69
N THR A 80 -7.90 0.38 -9.07
CA THR A 80 -9.18 -0.31 -9.16
C THR A 80 -10.31 0.69 -9.28
N GLU A 81 -11.46 0.30 -9.81
CA GLU A 81 -12.62 1.18 -9.87
C GLU A 81 -13.01 1.69 -8.49
N ALA A 82 -13.29 2.99 -8.43
CA ALA A 82 -13.74 3.66 -7.22
C ALA A 82 -15.20 3.31 -6.94
N LYS A 83 -15.38 2.31 -6.12
CA LYS A 83 -16.70 1.82 -5.65
C LYS A 83 -16.52 0.97 -4.38
N ALA A 84 -17.62 0.48 -3.83
CA ALA A 84 -17.59 -0.55 -2.80
C ALA A 84 -16.99 -1.84 -3.37
N ARG A 85 -15.99 -2.40 -2.69
CA ARG A 85 -15.29 -3.64 -3.06
C ARG A 85 -15.47 -4.69 -1.97
N HIS A 86 -15.92 -5.86 -2.37
CA HIS A 86 -16.04 -7.00 -1.48
C HIS A 86 -14.70 -7.74 -1.42
N ILE A 87 -14.09 -7.78 -0.24
CA ILE A 87 -12.74 -8.30 -0.02
C ILE A 87 -12.80 -9.45 0.98
N ARG A 88 -12.14 -10.56 0.63
CA ARG A 88 -11.94 -11.70 1.52
C ARG A 88 -10.46 -11.98 1.73
N VAL A 89 -10.14 -12.43 2.93
CA VAL A 89 -8.81 -12.87 3.33
C VAL A 89 -8.84 -14.35 3.62
N PHE A 90 -7.89 -15.07 3.03
CA PHE A 90 -7.73 -16.53 3.19
C PHE A 90 -6.32 -16.83 3.71
N PRO A 91 -6.11 -17.91 4.46
CA PRO A 91 -4.76 -18.39 4.73
C PRO A 91 -4.15 -18.96 3.45
N THR A 92 -2.86 -18.75 3.25
CA THR A 92 -2.11 -19.41 2.18
C THR A 92 -1.57 -20.74 2.67
N ASP A 93 -1.94 -21.82 2.00
CA ASP A 93 -1.51 -23.18 2.33
C ASP A 93 -1.57 -24.04 1.06
N SER A 94 -0.95 -25.22 1.08
CA SER A 94 -1.09 -26.23 0.02
C SER A 94 -2.38 -27.04 0.13
N SER A 95 -3.05 -27.02 1.29
CA SER A 95 -4.30 -27.75 1.55
C SER A 95 -5.51 -26.90 1.21
N ILE A 96 -6.40 -27.41 0.34
CA ILE A 96 -7.68 -26.77 0.00
C ILE A 96 -8.54 -26.56 1.26
N ALA A 97 -8.51 -27.50 2.20
CA ALA A 97 -9.28 -27.38 3.45
C ALA A 97 -8.85 -26.17 4.29
N VAL A 98 -7.59 -25.77 4.20
CA VAL A 98 -7.07 -24.56 4.86
C VAL A 98 -7.33 -23.33 4.02
N THR A 99 -7.01 -23.35 2.73
CA THR A 99 -7.12 -22.17 1.84
C THR A 99 -8.57 -21.77 1.53
N SER A 100 -9.55 -22.63 1.84
CA SER A 100 -10.98 -22.28 1.75
C SER A 100 -11.54 -21.59 3.00
N GLN A 101 -10.78 -21.54 4.10
CA GLN A 101 -11.22 -20.86 5.32
C GLN A 101 -11.19 -19.34 5.12
N ILE A 102 -12.29 -18.67 5.46
CA ILE A 102 -12.34 -17.20 5.39
C ILE A 102 -11.89 -16.65 6.75
N LEU A 103 -10.73 -15.99 6.75
CA LEU A 103 -10.21 -15.29 7.93
C LEU A 103 -10.91 -13.95 8.18
N HIS A 104 -11.28 -13.26 7.09
CA HIS A 104 -11.98 -11.99 7.14
C HIS A 104 -12.80 -11.78 5.88
N ASP A 105 -14.00 -11.22 6.04
CA ASP A 105 -14.94 -10.91 4.97
C ASP A 105 -15.47 -9.49 5.21
N THR A 106 -15.30 -8.59 4.24
CA THR A 106 -15.67 -7.18 4.42
C THR A 106 -15.91 -6.47 3.10
N THR A 107 -16.64 -5.37 3.14
CA THR A 107 -16.80 -4.45 2.01
C THR A 107 -16.17 -3.12 2.39
N ILE A 108 -15.31 -2.59 1.50
CA ILE A 108 -14.60 -1.32 1.68
C ILE A 108 -14.86 -0.44 0.47
N THR A 109 -15.15 0.83 0.70
CA THR A 109 -15.33 1.81 -0.38
C THR A 109 -13.97 2.35 -0.80
N ILE A 110 -13.64 2.18 -2.08
CA ILE A 110 -12.50 2.82 -2.72
C ILE A 110 -12.97 4.13 -3.33
N GLU A 111 -12.34 5.24 -2.94
CA GLU A 111 -12.66 6.56 -3.45
C GLU A 111 -11.81 6.92 -4.68
N ALA A 112 -12.40 7.69 -5.61
CA ALA A 112 -11.72 8.14 -6.82
C ALA A 112 -10.53 9.06 -6.48
N ASN A 113 -9.41 8.85 -7.19
CA ASN A 113 -8.18 9.64 -7.06
C ASN A 113 -7.55 9.61 -5.65
N LYS A 114 -7.91 8.64 -4.82
CA LYS A 114 -7.27 8.42 -3.53
C LYS A 114 -6.50 7.10 -3.52
N ASN A 115 -5.38 7.12 -2.82
CA ASN A 115 -4.61 5.93 -2.50
C ASN A 115 -4.82 5.58 -1.03
N ILE A 116 -5.08 4.31 -0.76
CA ILE A 116 -5.25 3.79 0.59
C ILE A 116 -4.41 2.53 0.80
N THR A 117 -3.95 2.34 2.03
CA THR A 117 -3.44 1.06 2.52
C THR A 117 -4.50 0.37 3.36
N LEU A 118 -4.79 -0.87 3.04
CA LEU A 118 -5.55 -1.80 3.86
C LEU A 118 -4.56 -2.68 4.62
N MET A 119 -4.30 -2.30 5.88
CA MET A 119 -3.37 -3.02 6.75
C MET A 119 -4.13 -4.10 7.51
N LEU A 120 -3.83 -5.38 7.23
CA LEU A 120 -4.40 -6.52 7.94
C LEU A 120 -3.75 -6.64 9.32
N VAL A 121 -4.56 -6.59 10.35
CA VAL A 121 -4.13 -6.62 11.76
C VAL A 121 -4.98 -7.61 12.56
N GLY A 122 -4.55 -7.91 13.78
CA GLY A 122 -5.27 -8.81 14.69
C GLY A 122 -4.48 -10.07 14.98
N SER A 123 -5.16 -11.21 15.07
CA SER A 123 -4.56 -12.49 15.45
C SER A 123 -5.16 -13.64 14.64
N GLN A 124 -4.32 -14.56 14.18
CA GLN A 124 -4.71 -15.84 13.61
C GLN A 124 -4.62 -17.01 14.62
N ALA A 125 -4.31 -16.74 15.88
CA ALA A 125 -4.37 -17.75 16.93
C ALA A 125 -5.81 -18.24 17.14
N ALA A 126 -5.98 -19.38 17.78
CA ALA A 126 -7.29 -19.96 18.05
C ALA A 126 -8.21 -18.96 18.79
N GLY A 127 -9.37 -18.68 18.21
CA GLY A 127 -10.31 -17.68 18.70
C GLY A 127 -9.96 -16.22 18.37
N GLY A 128 -8.81 -15.96 17.76
CA GLY A 128 -8.41 -14.66 17.26
C GLY A 128 -9.23 -14.25 16.04
N LYS A 129 -9.20 -12.95 15.75
CA LYS A 129 -9.83 -12.36 14.55
C LYS A 129 -8.86 -11.41 13.89
N VAL A 130 -8.87 -11.40 12.57
CA VAL A 130 -8.18 -10.40 11.77
C VAL A 130 -9.17 -9.39 11.19
N ARG A 131 -8.69 -8.18 10.91
CA ARG A 131 -9.48 -7.12 10.28
C ARG A 131 -8.57 -6.17 9.53
N PHE A 132 -9.12 -5.37 8.63
CA PHE A 132 -8.37 -4.27 8.03
C PHE A 132 -8.44 -2.99 8.88
N VAL A 133 -7.33 -2.28 8.91
CA VAL A 133 -7.23 -0.87 9.26
C VAL A 133 -6.90 -0.12 7.98
N GLN A 134 -7.70 0.88 7.67
CA GLN A 134 -7.47 1.74 6.50
C GLN A 134 -6.58 2.90 6.88
N ILE A 135 -5.53 3.12 6.10
CA ILE A 135 -4.62 4.26 6.19
C ILE A 135 -4.75 5.05 4.88
N ASP A 136 -4.96 6.35 4.97
CA ASP A 136 -4.95 7.26 3.83
C ASP A 136 -3.49 7.51 3.39
N ASP A 137 -3.18 7.24 2.14
CA ASP A 137 -1.83 7.35 1.58
C ASP A 137 -1.65 8.59 0.68
N ASN A 138 -2.49 9.61 0.86
CA ASN A 138 -2.41 10.83 0.07
C ASN A 138 -1.55 11.88 0.78
N PRO A 139 -0.31 12.13 0.33
CA PRO A 139 0.59 13.10 0.95
C PRO A 139 0.22 14.55 0.64
N GLY A 140 -0.80 14.78 -0.22
CA GLY A 140 -1.03 16.08 -0.83
C GLY A 140 0.02 16.41 -1.90
N ALA A 141 0.20 17.69 -2.19
CA ALA A 141 1.22 18.13 -3.13
C ALA A 141 2.62 17.98 -2.52
N VAL A 142 3.46 17.17 -3.16
CA VAL A 142 4.90 17.05 -2.83
C VAL A 142 5.67 17.88 -3.86
N PRO A 143 6.39 18.95 -3.47
CA PRO A 143 7.18 19.76 -4.39
C PRO A 143 8.25 18.93 -5.13
N ASP A 144 8.55 19.31 -6.36
CA ASP A 144 9.52 18.61 -7.23
C ASP A 144 10.96 18.58 -6.68
N ASN A 145 11.25 19.37 -5.66
CA ASN A 145 12.55 19.42 -4.97
C ASN A 145 12.51 18.82 -3.57
N LYS A 146 11.43 18.16 -3.16
CA LYS A 146 11.25 17.56 -1.83
C LYS A 146 10.91 16.07 -1.93
N VAL A 147 11.09 15.39 -0.82
CA VAL A 147 10.60 14.04 -0.56
C VAL A 147 9.70 14.09 0.67
N ALA A 148 8.53 13.50 0.60
CA ALA A 148 7.64 13.37 1.74
C ALA A 148 7.88 12.03 2.47
N VAL A 149 7.93 12.06 3.79
CA VAL A 149 8.09 10.87 4.62
C VAL A 149 7.17 10.94 5.82
N ARG A 150 6.62 9.81 6.23
CA ARG A 150 5.85 9.67 7.47
C ARG A 150 6.17 8.37 8.19
N LEU A 151 5.72 8.28 9.44
CA LEU A 151 5.72 7.05 10.23
C LEU A 151 4.31 6.47 10.31
N VAL A 152 4.20 5.16 10.11
CA VAL A 152 2.96 4.40 10.36
C VAL A 152 3.26 3.35 11.42
N ASN A 153 2.51 3.36 12.50
CA ASN A 153 2.67 2.37 13.55
C ASN A 153 1.73 1.18 13.30
N ALA A 154 2.29 0.07 12.83
CA ALA A 154 1.57 -1.17 12.55
C ALA A 154 1.40 -2.06 13.79
N SER A 155 1.85 -1.60 14.98
CA SER A 155 1.70 -2.33 16.24
C SER A 155 0.35 -2.05 16.87
N ALA A 156 -0.33 -3.09 17.33
CA ALA A 156 -1.56 -2.95 18.11
C ALA A 156 -1.28 -2.47 19.54
N THR A 157 -2.29 -1.98 20.22
CA THR A 157 -2.20 -1.61 21.63
C THR A 157 -1.66 -2.78 22.45
N GLY A 158 -0.68 -2.50 23.30
CA GLY A 158 0.00 -3.52 24.12
C GLY A 158 1.16 -4.25 23.41
N GLN A 159 1.35 -4.01 22.11
CA GLN A 159 2.57 -4.45 21.41
C GLN A 159 3.63 -3.36 21.42
N VAL A 160 4.90 -3.75 21.35
CA VAL A 160 6.02 -2.81 21.24
C VAL A 160 6.41 -2.65 19.76
N PRO A 161 6.57 -1.40 19.27
CA PRO A 161 6.34 -0.13 19.93
C PRO A 161 4.90 0.38 19.70
N ALA A 162 4.14 0.64 20.75
CA ALA A 162 2.85 1.31 20.63
C ALA A 162 2.50 2.06 21.93
N PRO A 163 2.47 3.43 21.94
CA PRO A 163 2.77 4.32 20.81
C PRO A 163 4.25 4.31 20.43
N ALA A 164 4.58 4.84 19.26
CA ALA A 164 5.93 4.89 18.73
C ALA A 164 6.41 6.33 18.50
N ASP A 165 7.67 6.60 18.83
CA ASP A 165 8.39 7.79 18.38
C ASP A 165 9.24 7.44 17.15
N GLY A 166 9.29 8.34 16.16
CA GLY A 166 10.09 8.17 14.96
C GLY A 166 11.11 9.28 14.79
N TYR A 167 12.35 8.90 14.57
CA TYR A 167 13.49 9.79 14.40
C TYR A 167 14.02 9.68 12.98
N ILE A 168 14.28 10.83 12.33
CA ILE A 168 14.99 10.88 11.07
C ILE A 168 16.46 11.14 11.35
N VAL A 169 17.33 10.23 10.90
CA VAL A 169 18.77 10.27 11.09
C VAL A 169 19.47 10.36 9.74
N THR A 170 20.20 11.45 9.50
CA THR A 170 20.93 11.67 8.24
C THR A 170 22.30 11.01 8.23
N ASP A 171 22.98 10.95 9.39
CA ASP A 171 24.15 10.12 9.55
C ASP A 171 23.72 8.69 9.91
N THR A 172 23.58 7.85 8.89
CA THR A 172 23.12 6.46 9.06
C THR A 172 24.12 5.58 9.80
N THR A 173 25.36 6.03 9.97
CA THR A 173 26.41 5.34 10.75
C THR A 173 26.36 5.67 12.24
N SER A 174 25.73 6.78 12.62
CA SER A 174 25.54 7.17 14.02
C SER A 174 24.78 6.08 14.77
N THR A 175 25.14 5.84 16.02
CA THR A 175 24.44 4.93 16.94
C THR A 175 23.43 5.66 17.84
N GLY A 176 23.40 7.00 17.80
CA GLY A 176 22.52 7.83 18.63
C GLY A 176 21.22 8.22 17.94
N LEU A 177 20.29 8.76 18.71
CA LEU A 177 19.07 9.39 18.24
C LEU A 177 19.21 10.92 18.32
N PRO A 178 18.53 11.68 17.42
CA PRO A 178 18.35 13.13 17.61
C PRO A 178 17.68 13.44 18.94
N ALA A 179 17.85 14.67 19.44
CA ALA A 179 17.30 15.08 20.73
C ALA A 179 15.76 15.03 20.80
N SER A 180 15.09 15.15 19.65
CA SER A 180 13.63 15.10 19.56
C SER A 180 13.17 14.21 18.40
N PRO A 181 12.07 13.49 18.56
CA PRO A 181 11.50 12.71 17.46
C PRO A 181 10.93 13.63 16.37
N ALA A 182 11.07 13.23 15.11
CA ALA A 182 10.41 13.85 13.98
C ALA A 182 8.90 13.52 13.95
N PHE A 183 8.55 12.36 14.49
CA PHE A 183 7.18 11.85 14.60
C PHE A 183 6.98 11.41 16.05
N ALA A 184 6.29 12.22 16.85
CA ALA A 184 6.10 11.95 18.27
C ALA A 184 4.83 11.13 18.54
N ALA A 185 4.93 10.14 19.41
CA ALA A 185 3.83 9.38 20.00
C ALA A 185 2.79 8.87 18.96
N VAL A 186 3.24 8.36 17.82
CA VAL A 186 2.35 7.80 16.80
C VAL A 186 1.58 6.62 17.40
N GLY A 187 0.27 6.76 17.50
CA GLY A 187 -0.61 5.80 18.17
C GLY A 187 -0.61 4.42 17.53
N ALA A 188 -1.13 3.44 18.25
CA ALA A 188 -1.32 2.09 17.72
C ALA A 188 -2.16 2.10 16.45
N LEU A 189 -1.73 1.36 15.43
CA LEU A 189 -2.44 1.20 14.16
C LEU A 189 -2.81 2.53 13.48
N SER A 190 -1.96 3.53 13.59
CA SER A 190 -2.18 4.87 13.03
C SER A 190 -0.96 5.40 12.28
N ALA A 191 -1.14 6.49 11.55
CA ALA A 191 -0.11 7.18 10.79
C ALA A 191 0.10 8.60 11.32
N SER A 192 1.34 9.09 11.28
CA SER A 192 1.65 10.51 11.40
C SER A 192 1.24 11.27 10.13
N THR A 193 1.27 12.59 10.19
CA THR A 193 1.31 13.44 8.99
C THR A 193 2.61 13.25 8.22
N TYR A 194 2.59 13.57 6.91
CA TYR A 194 3.80 13.61 6.11
C TYR A 194 4.66 14.82 6.45
N LEU A 195 5.96 14.57 6.59
CA LEU A 195 7.00 15.59 6.72
C LEU A 195 7.72 15.72 5.37
N GLN A 196 7.74 16.92 4.81
CA GLN A 196 8.51 17.22 3.61
C GLN A 196 9.95 17.56 3.99
N ARG A 197 10.91 17.00 3.24
CA ARG A 197 12.34 17.22 3.48
C ARG A 197 13.11 17.34 2.17
N ASP A 198 14.33 17.87 2.26
CA ASP A 198 15.26 17.87 1.15
C ASP A 198 15.69 16.44 0.81
N PRO A 199 15.95 16.14 -0.48
CA PRO A 199 16.50 14.86 -0.88
C PRO A 199 17.87 14.64 -0.23
N GLY A 200 18.19 13.39 0.04
CA GLY A 200 19.44 12.99 0.68
C GLY A 200 19.22 11.79 1.59
N VAL A 201 20.28 11.01 1.79
CA VAL A 201 20.24 9.78 2.56
C VAL A 201 19.69 10.01 3.96
N PHE A 202 18.82 9.14 4.43
CA PHE A 202 18.34 9.09 5.81
C PHE A 202 17.89 7.70 6.21
N ALA A 203 17.90 7.47 7.51
CA ALA A 203 17.25 6.34 8.14
C ALA A 203 16.07 6.83 8.98
N VAL A 204 15.04 6.01 9.12
CA VAL A 204 14.03 6.18 10.15
C VAL A 204 14.34 5.19 11.27
N ARG A 205 14.46 5.71 12.48
CA ARG A 205 14.61 4.93 13.72
C ARG A 205 13.37 5.12 14.56
N ALA A 206 12.77 4.02 14.96
CA ALA A 206 11.57 4.03 15.79
C ALA A 206 11.88 3.49 17.18
N THR A 207 11.25 4.06 18.18
CA THR A 207 11.32 3.61 19.58
C THR A 207 9.90 3.42 20.11
N ALA A 208 9.76 2.78 21.28
CA ALA A 208 8.55 3.02 22.08
C ALA A 208 8.57 4.49 22.54
N ALA A 209 7.41 5.14 22.59
CA ALA A 209 7.32 6.55 22.91
C ALA A 209 7.94 6.82 24.30
N GLY A 210 8.87 7.79 24.32
CA GLY A 210 9.63 8.14 25.52
C GLY A 210 10.83 7.24 25.84
N ASP A 211 11.04 6.13 25.13
CA ASP A 211 12.24 5.30 25.24
C ASP A 211 13.27 5.77 24.20
N VAL A 212 14.47 6.11 24.66
CA VAL A 212 15.60 6.50 23.80
C VAL A 212 16.73 5.48 23.82
N ALA A 213 16.61 4.44 24.62
CA ALA A 213 17.65 3.43 24.79
C ALA A 213 17.56 2.32 23.74
N THR A 214 16.32 1.97 23.31
CA THR A 214 16.10 0.89 22.36
C THR A 214 15.39 1.42 21.12
N PHE A 215 16.05 1.31 19.96
CA PHE A 215 15.44 1.69 18.68
C PHE A 215 15.59 0.59 17.64
N TRP A 216 14.69 0.63 16.66
CA TRP A 216 14.69 -0.20 15.47
C TRP A 216 14.67 0.71 14.25
N GLY A 217 15.51 0.46 13.29
CA GLY A 217 15.58 1.37 12.16
C GLY A 217 16.13 0.73 10.91
N THR A 218 15.89 1.42 9.81
CA THR A 218 16.43 1.08 8.50
C THR A 218 16.63 2.34 7.67
N THR A 219 17.59 2.30 6.75
CA THR A 219 17.80 3.36 5.77
C THR A 219 16.63 3.37 4.78
N ALA A 220 16.14 4.56 4.45
CA ALA A 220 15.13 4.72 3.42
C ALA A 220 15.65 4.22 2.06
N PRO A 221 14.77 3.74 1.17
CA PRO A 221 15.17 3.34 -0.17
C PRO A 221 15.77 4.55 -0.91
N ALA A 222 16.82 4.30 -1.69
CA ALA A 222 17.50 5.37 -2.41
C ALA A 222 16.57 6.02 -3.44
N GLY A 223 15.83 5.23 -4.18
CA GLY A 223 15.15 5.74 -5.36
C GLY A 223 16.16 6.22 -6.40
N ALA A 224 15.72 7.06 -7.32
CA ALA A 224 16.57 7.73 -8.31
C ALA A 224 15.93 9.06 -8.74
N ALA A 225 16.75 10.06 -9.01
CA ALA A 225 16.29 11.28 -9.68
C ALA A 225 15.88 10.97 -11.13
N ALA A 226 14.96 11.75 -11.69
CA ALA A 226 14.62 11.65 -13.10
C ALA A 226 15.84 11.97 -13.97
N SER A 227 16.01 11.24 -15.06
CA SER A 227 17.12 11.45 -16.01
C SER A 227 16.65 11.20 -17.44
N GLY A 228 16.68 12.23 -18.25
CA GLY A 228 16.19 12.19 -19.63
C GLY A 228 14.71 11.77 -19.69
N LEU A 229 14.41 10.68 -20.39
CA LEU A 229 13.06 10.13 -20.50
C LEU A 229 12.68 9.17 -19.37
N ILE A 230 13.61 8.87 -18.45
CA ILE A 230 13.38 7.98 -17.32
C ILE A 230 12.83 8.81 -16.16
N GLY A 231 11.61 8.46 -15.71
CA GLY A 231 11.01 9.07 -14.53
C GLY A 231 11.78 8.76 -13.24
N ALA A 232 11.64 9.61 -12.24
CA ALA A 232 12.23 9.38 -10.92
C ALA A 232 11.66 8.09 -10.29
N ALA A 233 12.52 7.34 -9.60
CA ALA A 233 12.08 6.25 -8.73
C ALA A 233 11.92 6.78 -7.31
N ALA A 234 10.84 6.37 -6.63
CA ALA A 234 10.54 6.83 -5.28
C ALA A 234 11.62 6.43 -4.27
N GLY A 235 11.97 7.35 -3.38
CA GLY A 235 12.99 7.19 -2.36
C GLY A 235 13.64 8.52 -1.99
N TYR A 236 14.70 8.48 -1.19
CA TYR A 236 15.34 9.73 -0.73
C TYR A 236 16.02 10.56 -1.83
N LEU A 237 16.26 10.01 -3.02
CA LEU A 237 16.73 10.72 -4.21
C LEU A 237 15.60 11.03 -5.20
N GLY A 238 14.48 10.37 -5.07
CA GLY A 238 13.33 10.55 -5.96
C GLY A 238 12.47 11.72 -5.53
N THR A 239 12.84 12.93 -5.89
CA THR A 239 12.07 14.13 -5.56
C THR A 239 10.66 14.09 -6.13
N GLY A 240 9.69 14.68 -5.44
CA GLY A 240 8.26 14.55 -5.76
C GLY A 240 7.63 13.25 -5.27
N SER A 241 8.39 12.36 -4.59
CA SER A 241 7.86 11.11 -4.05
C SER A 241 7.41 11.21 -2.60
N ALA A 242 6.57 10.26 -2.19
CA ALA A 242 6.22 10.04 -0.80
C ALA A 242 6.46 8.58 -0.39
N ILE A 243 7.00 8.39 0.81
CA ILE A 243 7.26 7.07 1.39
C ILE A 243 6.80 7.01 2.84
N SER A 244 6.32 5.85 3.25
CA SER A 244 5.95 5.56 4.65
C SER A 244 6.91 4.55 5.26
N GLY A 245 7.48 4.87 6.43
CA GLY A 245 8.16 3.92 7.29
C GLY A 245 7.15 3.25 8.21
N TYR A 246 6.87 1.98 7.99
CA TYR A 246 5.96 1.19 8.84
C TYR A 246 6.75 0.53 9.96
N VAL A 247 6.37 0.80 11.20
CA VAL A 247 6.94 0.17 12.39
C VAL A 247 6.11 -1.04 12.74
N PHE A 248 6.68 -2.22 12.56
CA PHE A 248 6.03 -3.49 12.89
C PHE A 248 6.49 -4.01 14.25
N PRO A 249 5.61 -4.69 15.00
CA PRO A 249 6.00 -5.42 16.19
C PRO A 249 6.87 -6.64 15.83
N ARG A 250 7.43 -7.30 16.84
CA ARG A 250 8.04 -8.62 16.66
C ARG A 250 7.00 -9.69 16.36
N SER A 251 7.39 -10.76 15.69
CA SER A 251 6.58 -11.98 15.60
C SER A 251 6.28 -12.55 16.99
N VAL A 252 5.11 -13.11 17.14
CA VAL A 252 4.77 -13.88 18.35
C VAL A 252 5.52 -15.21 18.31
N ALA A 253 6.28 -15.48 19.35
CA ALA A 253 7.10 -16.69 19.44
C ALA A 253 6.23 -17.97 19.35
N GLY A 254 6.69 -18.96 18.57
CA GLY A 254 6.00 -20.23 18.39
C GLY A 254 4.74 -20.17 17.53
N SER A 255 4.39 -19.00 16.95
CA SER A 255 3.28 -18.83 16.03
C SER A 255 3.64 -19.23 14.60
N LYS A 256 2.65 -19.09 13.67
CA LYS A 256 2.87 -19.30 12.23
C LYS A 256 3.60 -18.14 11.53
N ALA A 257 3.77 -16.99 12.20
CA ALA A 257 4.56 -15.89 11.65
C ALA A 257 6.04 -16.28 11.53
N PRO A 258 6.83 -15.65 10.65
CA PRO A 258 8.25 -15.96 10.50
C PRO A 258 9.02 -15.83 11.82
N GLN A 259 9.87 -16.81 12.15
CA GLN A 259 10.58 -16.91 13.42
C GLN A 259 12.09 -16.67 13.31
N THR A 260 12.59 -16.20 12.16
CA THR A 260 14.01 -15.86 11.99
C THR A 260 14.38 -14.63 12.82
N THR A 261 15.68 -14.42 13.07
CA THR A 261 16.19 -13.30 13.88
C THR A 261 15.72 -11.92 13.41
N ALA A 262 15.44 -11.76 12.12
CA ALA A 262 14.89 -10.53 11.55
C ALA A 262 13.46 -10.20 12.06
N PHE A 263 12.71 -11.22 12.48
CA PHE A 263 11.32 -11.07 12.92
C PHE A 263 11.14 -11.13 14.44
N THR A 264 12.16 -11.55 15.20
CA THR A 264 12.10 -11.62 16.68
C THR A 264 12.23 -10.25 17.34
N LYS A 265 12.45 -9.19 16.58
CA LYS A 265 12.53 -7.79 17.03
C LYS A 265 11.54 -6.95 16.23
N PRO A 266 11.07 -5.80 16.76
CA PRO A 266 10.39 -4.80 15.95
C PRO A 266 11.27 -4.34 14.77
N ALA A 267 10.65 -3.88 13.69
CA ALA A 267 11.40 -3.40 12.53
C ALA A 267 10.64 -2.27 11.81
N VAL A 268 11.39 -1.43 11.13
CA VAL A 268 10.86 -0.43 10.19
C VAL A 268 10.98 -1.00 8.77
N VAL A 269 9.89 -0.96 8.01
CA VAL A 269 9.83 -1.36 6.59
C VAL A 269 9.25 -0.20 5.80
N PHE A 270 9.90 0.17 4.70
CA PHE A 270 9.41 1.26 3.85
C PHE A 270 8.49 0.76 2.75
N PHE A 271 7.43 1.55 2.50
CA PHE A 271 6.54 1.40 1.35
C PHE A 271 6.41 2.73 0.63
N VAL A 272 6.27 2.67 -0.69
CA VAL A 272 6.10 3.85 -1.55
C VAL A 272 4.62 4.23 -1.59
N ASP A 273 4.29 5.47 -1.28
CA ASP A 273 2.92 6.00 -1.29
C ASP A 273 2.63 6.81 -2.56
N LEU A 274 3.64 7.54 -3.04
CA LEU A 274 3.56 8.33 -4.27
C LEU A 274 4.83 8.17 -5.10
N ILE A 275 4.65 7.82 -6.37
CA ILE A 275 5.72 7.82 -7.37
C ILE A 275 5.70 9.17 -8.06
N PRO A 276 6.85 9.84 -8.25
CA PRO A 276 6.91 11.11 -8.95
C PRO A 276 6.34 11.00 -10.37
N ALA A 277 5.66 12.05 -10.83
CA ALA A 277 5.23 12.10 -12.22
C ALA A 277 6.45 12.04 -13.16
N PRO A 278 6.35 11.39 -14.33
CA PRO A 278 7.41 11.43 -15.31
C PRO A 278 7.64 12.88 -15.78
N PRO A 279 8.87 13.27 -16.15
CA PRO A 279 9.13 14.57 -16.72
C PRO A 279 8.28 14.75 -17.99
N ARG A 280 7.74 15.97 -18.17
CA ARG A 280 6.94 16.36 -19.34
C ARG A 280 7.82 16.84 -20.46
#